data_fc454d4241b2d89f514b180ff2fd3750
#
_entry.id   fc454d4241b2d89f514b180ff2fd3750
#
_cell.length_a   1.000
_cell.length_b   1.000
_cell.length_c   1.000
_cell.angle_alpha   90.00
_cell.angle_beta   90.00
_cell.angle_gamma   90.00
#
_symmetry.space_group_name_H-M   'P 1'
#
loop_
_entity.id
_entity.type
_entity.pdbx_description
1 polymer ?
#
loop_
_entity_poly.entity_id
_entity_poly.type
_entity_poly.pdbx_seq_one_letter_code
_entity_poly.pdbx_strand_id
1 'polypeptide(L)'
;MANCADKTINYWPERPKIFPELMTPVEAAMFLRLDETGHTPKSAMRTLNYWRDRGELNATKYARRVWYLKKELERFLQNKTEK
;
A
#
# COMPACT_ATOMS: atom_id res chain seq x y z
N MET A 1 7.30 -24.42 3.49
CA MET A 1 7.15 -23.82 3.19
C MET A 1 6.56 -23.48 2.93
N ALA A 2 6.30 -23.40 2.74
CA ALA A 2 5.78 -22.92 2.37
C ALA A 2 5.28 -22.40 2.01
N ASN A 3 5.04 -22.36 1.88
CA ASN A 3 4.60 -21.86 1.43
C ASN A 3 4.06 -21.27 1.30
N CYS A 4 4.04 -21.24 1.40
CA CYS A 4 3.61 -20.64 1.19
C CYS A 4 3.06 -19.98 1.01
N ALA A 5 3.03 -19.91 0.94
CA ALA A 5 2.60 -19.20 0.66
C ALA A 5 1.98 -18.54 0.67
N ASP A 6 1.87 -18.55 0.63
CA ASP A 6 1.27 -17.87 0.57
C ASP A 6 0.79 -17.37 1.08
N LYS A 7 1.11 -17.70 0.96
CA LYS A 7 0.47 -17.38 1.39
C LYS A 7 0.23 -16.79 2.37
N THR A 8 0.44 -17.07 2.90
CA THR A 8 -0.08 -16.36 3.57
C THR A 8 0.16 -15.16 4.02
N ILE A 9 -0.20 -14.89 3.96
CA ILE A 9 -0.34 -13.50 3.81
C ILE A 9 -0.90 -12.84 5.00
N ASN A 10 -0.52 -13.29 6.12
CA ASN A 10 -0.85 -12.66 7.37
C ASN A 10 0.33 -11.92 7.94
N TYR A 11 1.41 -11.90 7.19
CA TYR A 11 2.64 -11.29 7.67
C TYR A 11 3.01 -10.12 6.80
N TRP A 12 3.41 -9.04 7.45
CA TRP A 12 4.00 -7.92 6.74
C TRP A 12 5.49 -8.17 6.56
N PRO A 13 6.06 -7.83 5.40
CA PRO A 13 7.51 -7.87 5.27
C PRO A 13 8.15 -6.80 6.11
N GLU A 14 9.47 -6.86 6.23
CA GLU A 14 10.18 -5.86 6.98
C GLU A 14 9.97 -4.49 6.36
N ARG A 15 9.73 -3.50 7.23
CA ARG A 15 9.51 -2.14 6.76
C ARG A 15 10.81 -1.58 6.21
N PRO A 16 10.82 -1.02 4.99
CA PRO A 16 12.02 -0.37 4.47
C PRO A 16 12.40 0.83 5.31
N LYS A 17 13.68 1.07 5.41
CA LYS A 17 14.15 2.27 6.09
C LYS A 17 13.87 3.51 5.24
N ILE A 18 13.98 3.37 3.93
CA ILE A 18 13.69 4.45 2.99
C ILE A 18 12.74 3.88 1.95
N PHE A 19 11.59 4.53 1.77
CA PHE A 19 10.62 4.07 0.78
C PHE A 19 11.02 4.60 -0.59
N PRO A 20 11.01 3.75 -1.61
CA PRO A 20 11.31 4.21 -2.97
C PRO A 20 10.19 5.08 -3.53
N GLU A 21 10.50 5.81 -4.59
CA GLU A 21 9.50 6.63 -5.25
C GLU A 21 8.39 5.79 -5.86
N LEU A 22 8.74 4.63 -6.38
CA LEU A 22 7.77 3.73 -6.98
C LEU A 22 7.62 2.52 -6.07
N MET A 23 6.45 2.38 -5.46
CA MET A 23 6.23 1.38 -4.43
C MET A 23 5.27 0.31 -4.90
N THR A 24 5.50 -0.92 -4.45
CA THR A 24 4.52 -1.98 -4.61
C THR A 24 3.33 -1.69 -3.70
N PRO A 25 2.18 -2.35 -3.92
CA PRO A 25 1.04 -2.13 -3.01
C PRO A 25 1.37 -2.41 -1.55
N VAL A 26 2.18 -3.44 -1.27
CA VAL A 26 2.55 -3.74 0.11
C VAL A 26 3.39 -2.61 0.69
N GLU A 27 4.36 -2.11 -0.08
CA GLU A 27 5.19 -0.99 0.38
C GLU A 27 4.34 0.26 0.58
N ALA A 28 3.40 0.50 -0.32
CA ALA A 28 2.51 1.66 -0.19
C ALA A 28 1.68 1.55 1.09
N ALA A 29 1.17 0.35 1.38
CA ALA A 29 0.40 0.15 2.60
C ALA A 29 1.24 0.40 3.84
N MET A 30 2.50 -0.03 3.82
CA MET A 30 3.39 0.24 4.94
C MET A 30 3.74 1.72 5.04
N PHE A 31 3.88 2.39 3.89
CA PHE A 31 4.10 3.84 3.89
C PHE A 31 2.94 4.56 4.57
N LEU A 32 1.72 4.09 4.34
CA LEU A 32 0.53 4.65 4.95
C LEU A 32 0.28 4.10 6.35
N ARG A 33 1.18 3.26 6.86
CA ARG A 33 1.15 2.69 8.20
C ARG A 33 -0.07 1.79 8.44
N LEU A 34 -0.55 1.15 7.38
CA LEU A 34 -1.67 0.22 7.53
C LEU A 34 -1.23 -1.02 8.30
N ASP A 35 0.06 -1.34 8.29
CA ASP A 35 0.59 -2.43 9.10
C ASP A 35 0.50 -2.13 10.59
N GLU A 36 0.37 -0.85 10.96
CA GLU A 36 0.29 -0.44 12.35
C GLU A 36 -1.16 -0.22 12.81
N THR A 37 -2.12 -0.29 11.88
CA THR A 37 -3.51 0.00 12.21
C THR A 37 -4.37 -1.25 12.25
N GLY A 38 -3.75 -2.42 12.39
CA GLY A 38 -4.47 -3.66 12.54
C GLY A 38 -4.84 -4.35 11.25
N HIS A 39 -4.42 -3.81 10.11
CA HIS A 39 -4.70 -4.46 8.84
C HIS A 39 -3.73 -5.60 8.59
N THR A 40 -4.23 -6.69 7.99
CA THR A 40 -3.34 -7.68 7.39
C THR A 40 -2.96 -7.17 6.01
N PRO A 41 -1.91 -7.74 5.39
CA PRO A 41 -1.60 -7.33 4.02
C PRO A 41 -2.79 -7.45 3.08
N LYS A 42 -3.59 -8.50 3.25
CA LYS A 42 -4.74 -8.71 2.38
C LYS A 42 -5.79 -7.63 2.58
N SER A 43 -6.11 -7.30 3.83
CA SER A 43 -7.12 -6.28 4.08
C SER A 43 -6.59 -4.90 3.69
N ALA A 44 -5.28 -4.67 3.83
CA ALA A 44 -4.70 -3.41 3.38
C ALA A 44 -4.83 -3.26 1.87
N MET A 45 -4.64 -4.34 1.11
CA MET A 45 -4.81 -4.28 -0.32
C MET A 45 -6.24 -3.91 -0.69
N ARG A 46 -7.22 -4.48 0.02
CA ARG A 46 -8.61 -4.12 -0.21
C ARG A 46 -8.86 -2.65 0.07
N THR A 47 -8.26 -2.13 1.13
CA THR A 47 -8.40 -0.73 1.49
C THR A 47 -7.81 0.17 0.42
N LEU A 48 -6.64 -0.18 -0.10
CA LEU A 48 -6.03 0.59 -1.18
C LEU A 48 -6.91 0.56 -2.43
N ASN A 49 -7.45 -0.61 -2.77
CA ASN A 49 -8.34 -0.72 -3.91
C ASN A 49 -9.60 0.11 -3.73
N TYR A 50 -10.13 0.13 -2.52
CA TYR A 50 -11.31 0.92 -2.20
C TYR A 50 -11.05 2.41 -2.46
N TRP A 51 -9.92 2.91 -1.96
CA TRP A 51 -9.57 4.31 -2.18
C TRP A 51 -9.34 4.61 -3.66
N ARG A 52 -8.74 3.68 -4.38
CA ARG A 52 -8.53 3.84 -5.81
C ARG A 52 -9.86 3.92 -6.56
N ASP A 53 -10.79 3.02 -6.21
CA ASP A 53 -12.08 2.98 -6.89
C ASP A 53 -12.87 4.26 -6.65
N ARG A 54 -12.67 4.88 -5.50
CA ARG A 54 -13.34 6.14 -5.20
C ARG A 54 -12.63 7.35 -5.79
N GLY A 55 -11.49 7.13 -6.41
CA GLY A 55 -10.73 8.23 -6.99
C GLY A 55 -9.94 9.03 -5.97
N GLU A 56 -9.85 8.55 -4.75
CA GLU A 56 -9.11 9.26 -3.70
C GLU A 56 -7.62 8.99 -3.76
N LEU A 57 -7.23 7.85 -4.30
CA LEU A 57 -5.84 7.43 -4.37
C LEU A 57 -5.52 7.04 -5.79
N ASN A 58 -4.50 7.66 -6.35
CA ASN A 58 -4.08 7.38 -7.72
C ASN A 58 -2.99 6.31 -7.71
N ALA A 59 -3.09 5.39 -8.66
CA ALA A 59 -2.10 4.35 -8.83
C ALA A 59 -1.56 4.41 -10.25
N THR A 60 -0.38 3.88 -10.43
CA THR A 60 0.28 3.83 -11.73
C THR A 60 0.28 2.39 -12.23
N LYS A 61 -0.27 2.15 -13.40
CA LYS A 61 -0.19 0.83 -14.01
C LYS A 61 1.00 0.81 -14.94
N TYR A 62 1.92 -0.08 -14.64
CA TYR A 62 3.17 -0.13 -15.37
C TYR A 62 3.71 -1.54 -15.32
N ALA A 63 4.21 -2.04 -16.46
CA ALA A 63 4.81 -3.35 -16.55
C ALA A 63 3.88 -4.44 -16.00
N ARG A 64 2.57 -4.34 -16.32
CA ARG A 64 1.53 -5.29 -15.92
C ARG A 64 1.30 -5.37 -14.43
N ARG A 65 1.76 -4.35 -13.70
CA ARG A 65 1.56 -4.30 -12.25
C ARG A 65 1.04 -2.95 -11.86
N VAL A 66 0.46 -2.91 -10.68
CA VAL A 66 0.02 -1.66 -10.09
C VAL A 66 1.11 -1.20 -9.12
N TRP A 67 1.47 0.06 -9.26
CA TRP A 67 2.49 0.69 -8.42
C TRP A 67 1.89 1.96 -7.83
N TYR A 68 2.52 2.45 -6.78
CA TYR A 68 2.11 3.71 -6.16
C TYR A 68 3.31 4.63 -6.10
N LEU A 69 3.14 5.84 -6.62
CA LEU A 69 4.19 6.84 -6.53
C LEU A 69 4.15 7.50 -5.15
N LYS A 70 5.32 7.75 -4.61
CA LYS A 70 5.44 8.34 -3.28
C LYS A 70 4.67 9.65 -3.21
N LYS A 71 4.79 10.50 -4.23
CA LYS A 71 4.12 11.78 -4.23
C LYS A 71 2.61 11.65 -4.24
N GLU A 72 2.08 10.59 -4.88
CA GLU A 72 0.65 10.37 -4.86
C GLU A 72 0.16 9.94 -3.49
N LEU A 73 0.97 9.14 -2.79
CA LEU A 73 0.63 8.77 -1.43
C LEU A 73 0.69 9.98 -0.51
N GLU A 74 1.66 10.85 -0.71
CA GLU A 74 1.76 12.07 0.09
C GLU A 74 0.58 12.97 -0.18
N ARG A 75 0.17 13.09 -1.44
CA ARG A 75 -1.01 13.90 -1.79
C ARG A 75 -2.26 13.31 -1.13
N PHE A 76 -2.39 11.98 -1.17
CA PHE A 76 -3.51 11.32 -0.53
C PHE A 76 -3.57 11.65 0.95
N LEU A 77 -2.44 11.58 1.64
CA LEU A 77 -2.39 11.89 3.06
C LEU A 77 -2.71 13.35 3.31
N GLN A 78 -2.25 14.25 2.44
CA GLN A 78 -2.59 15.65 2.56
C GLN A 78 -4.07 15.90 2.47
N ASN A 79 -4.73 15.19 1.54
CA ASN A 79 -6.17 15.32 1.38
C ASN A 79 -6.93 14.77 2.57
N LYS A 80 -6.33 13.84 3.31
CA LYS A 80 -6.95 13.29 4.52
C LYS A 80 -6.67 14.09 5.77
N THR A 81 -5.74 15.05 5.67
CA THR A 81 -5.37 15.85 6.83
C THR A 81 -6.46 16.86 7.12
N GLU A 82 -6.91 16.89 8.35
CA GLU A 82 -7.92 17.86 8.77
C GLU A 82 -7.27 19.17 9.17
N LYS A 83 -7.99 20.21 8.93
CA LYS A 83 -7.50 21.57 9.24
C LYS A 83 -8.04 22.04 10.56
#